data_be80c505e2bc855cc3de839f24bb7429
#
_entry.id   be80c505e2bc855cc3de839f24bb7429
#
_cell.length_a   1.000
_cell.length_b   1.000
_cell.length_c   1.000
_cell.angle_alpha   90.00
_cell.angle_beta   90.00
_cell.angle_gamma   90.00
#
_symmetry.space_group_name_H-M   'P 1'
#
loop_
_entity.id
_entity.type
_entity.pdbx_description
1 polymer ?
#
loop_
_entity_poly.entity_id
_entity_poly.type
_entity_poly.pdbx_seq_one_letter_code
_entity_poly.pdbx_strand_id
1 'polypeptide(L)'
;MKTVLIALLLGFSSSIALAADKVPAHAYVKLETSEGDIVLELSGRQAPLTVGHFLELVDSGFYDGLIFHRVIPDFMAQGGGYTPGLKLKEDDRSIPNESGNGLSNTRGTIAMARTNEPHSANSQFFINVADNQRLDPKKDPIRGSWGYTVFGQVIEGMEVVDKIVSVQTGPQGEFAKDVPVIPIIIKKASRYTFE
;
A
#
# COMPACT_ATOMS: atom_id res chain seq x y z
N MET A 1 -29.43 41.30 -54.46
CA MET A 1 -28.73 40.02 -54.27
C MET A 1 -27.74 40.23 -53.13
N LYS A 2 -28.03 39.70 -51.93
CA LYS A 2 -27.13 39.77 -50.75
C LYS A 2 -26.54 38.39 -50.54
N THR A 3 -25.26 38.24 -50.75
CA THR A 3 -24.49 37.03 -50.56
C THR A 3 -24.15 36.89 -49.09
N VAL A 4 -24.68 35.87 -48.41
CA VAL A 4 -24.37 35.50 -47.01
C VAL A 4 -23.15 34.54 -47.04
N LEU A 5 -22.03 34.96 -46.48
CA LEU A 5 -20.85 34.14 -46.30
C LEU A 5 -20.98 33.39 -44.96
N ILE A 6 -21.19 32.07 -45.02
CA ILE A 6 -21.19 31.21 -43.84
C ILE A 6 -19.73 30.80 -43.55
N ALA A 7 -19.17 31.36 -42.49
CA ALA A 7 -17.86 30.90 -41.97
C ALA A 7 -18.04 29.63 -41.16
N LEU A 8 -17.46 28.51 -41.64
CA LEU A 8 -17.43 27.23 -40.98
C LEU A 8 -16.30 27.23 -39.94
N LEU A 9 -16.64 27.40 -38.68
CA LEU A 9 -15.71 27.24 -37.55
C LEU A 9 -15.47 25.76 -37.31
N LEU A 10 -14.36 25.22 -37.80
CA LEU A 10 -13.83 23.92 -37.43
C LEU A 10 -13.25 24.02 -36.02
N GLY A 11 -14.06 23.59 -35.01
CA GLY A 11 -13.60 23.42 -33.65
C GLY A 11 -12.64 22.23 -33.57
N PHE A 12 -11.34 22.51 -33.40
CA PHE A 12 -10.34 21.52 -33.02
C PHE A 12 -10.59 21.15 -31.57
N SER A 13 -11.36 20.09 -31.32
CA SER A 13 -11.40 19.44 -30.02
C SER A 13 -10.09 18.67 -29.82
N SER A 14 -9.13 19.33 -29.19
CA SER A 14 -7.94 18.65 -28.65
C SER A 14 -8.39 17.77 -27.50
N SER A 15 -8.67 16.50 -27.79
CA SER A 15 -8.77 15.48 -26.77
C SER A 15 -7.39 15.30 -26.13
N ILE A 16 -7.17 15.95 -25.01
CA ILE A 16 -6.08 15.61 -24.11
C ILE A 16 -6.45 14.24 -23.55
N ALA A 17 -6.03 13.17 -24.23
CA ALA A 17 -5.98 11.85 -23.62
C ALA A 17 -4.93 11.95 -22.51
N LEU A 18 -5.42 12.06 -21.25
CA LEU A 18 -4.60 11.82 -20.08
C LEU A 18 -4.11 10.37 -20.23
N ALA A 19 -2.85 10.20 -20.61
CA ALA A 19 -2.19 8.92 -20.57
C ALA A 19 -2.17 8.53 -19.08
N ALA A 20 -3.11 7.71 -18.66
CA ALA A 20 -2.98 6.96 -17.43
C ALA A 20 -1.71 6.13 -17.62
N ASP A 21 -0.62 6.53 -16.97
CA ASP A 21 0.62 5.76 -16.96
C ASP A 21 0.24 4.34 -16.54
N LYS A 22 0.41 3.39 -17.46
CA LYS A 22 0.07 2.00 -17.20
C LYS A 22 0.91 1.55 -16.02
N VAL A 23 0.24 1.15 -14.93
CA VAL A 23 0.91 0.56 -13.79
C VAL A 23 1.79 -0.58 -14.30
N PRO A 24 3.11 -0.58 -14.01
CA PRO A 24 4.00 -1.61 -14.50
C PRO A 24 3.59 -2.97 -13.96
N ALA A 25 3.78 -4.03 -14.76
CA ALA A 25 3.46 -5.40 -14.34
C ALA A 25 4.20 -5.79 -13.05
N HIS A 26 5.42 -5.30 -12.90
CA HIS A 26 6.27 -5.39 -11.71
C HIS A 26 6.89 -4.03 -11.44
N ALA A 27 6.93 -3.64 -10.19
CA ALA A 27 7.63 -2.44 -9.71
C ALA A 27 8.37 -2.79 -8.43
N TYR A 28 9.45 -2.07 -8.16
CA TYR A 28 10.23 -2.28 -6.95
C TYR A 28 10.25 -1.02 -6.12
N VAL A 29 10.13 -1.19 -4.81
CA VAL A 29 10.16 -0.09 -3.83
C VAL A 29 11.11 -0.46 -2.70
N LYS A 30 11.96 0.48 -2.31
CA LYS A 30 12.81 0.37 -1.14
C LYS A 30 12.20 1.19 0.00
N LEU A 31 12.04 0.56 1.15
CA LEU A 31 11.72 1.21 2.42
C LEU A 31 13.00 1.27 3.25
N GLU A 32 13.57 2.46 3.40
CA GLU A 32 14.69 2.71 4.31
C GLU A 32 14.11 2.92 5.72
N THR A 33 14.34 1.99 6.62
CA THR A 33 13.80 2.09 7.98
C THR A 33 14.87 2.39 9.04
N SER A 34 14.43 2.67 10.28
CA SER A 34 15.37 2.77 11.42
C SER A 34 16.04 1.44 11.77
N GLU A 35 15.47 0.32 11.34
CA GLU A 35 15.94 -1.04 11.64
C GLU A 35 16.75 -1.66 10.49
N GLY A 36 16.74 -1.06 9.31
CA GLY A 36 17.40 -1.53 8.08
C GLY A 36 16.51 -1.30 6.86
N ASP A 37 16.98 -1.75 5.71
CA ASP A 37 16.31 -1.60 4.43
C ASP A 37 15.45 -2.81 4.11
N ILE A 38 14.30 -2.57 3.48
CA ILE A 38 13.37 -3.60 2.98
C ILE A 38 13.10 -3.29 1.52
N VAL A 39 13.33 -4.27 0.62
CA VAL A 39 13.00 -4.14 -0.80
C VAL A 39 11.76 -4.96 -1.10
N LEU A 40 10.78 -4.30 -1.72
CA LEU A 40 9.50 -4.86 -2.12
C LEU A 40 9.45 -5.05 -3.63
N GLU A 41 8.98 -6.20 -4.10
CA GLU A 41 8.47 -6.39 -5.45
C GLU A 41 6.95 -6.26 -5.44
N LEU A 42 6.41 -5.38 -6.26
CA LEU A 42 4.97 -5.09 -6.36
C LEU A 42 4.37 -5.75 -7.61
N SER A 43 3.22 -6.37 -7.46
CA SER A 43 2.54 -7.16 -8.49
C SER A 43 1.44 -6.34 -9.18
N GLY A 44 1.82 -5.41 -10.06
CA GLY A 44 0.87 -4.54 -10.76
C GLY A 44 -0.05 -5.28 -11.74
N ARG A 45 0.31 -6.51 -12.15
CA ARG A 45 -0.59 -7.36 -12.94
C ARG A 45 -1.77 -7.88 -12.11
N GLN A 46 -1.54 -8.27 -10.85
CA GLN A 46 -2.53 -8.87 -9.98
C GLN A 46 -3.31 -7.83 -9.17
N ALA A 47 -2.70 -6.68 -8.85
CA ALA A 47 -3.31 -5.63 -8.04
C ALA A 47 -3.03 -4.24 -8.63
N PRO A 48 -3.52 -3.95 -9.87
CA PRO A 48 -3.15 -2.72 -10.56
C PRO A 48 -3.61 -1.44 -9.85
N LEU A 49 -4.79 -1.43 -9.25
CA LEU A 49 -5.30 -0.26 -8.54
C LEU A 49 -4.51 -0.02 -7.25
N THR A 50 -4.23 -1.08 -6.51
CA THR A 50 -3.47 -1.02 -5.26
C THR A 50 -2.02 -0.60 -5.52
N VAL A 51 -1.35 -1.23 -6.49
CA VAL A 51 0.04 -0.89 -6.85
C VAL A 51 0.13 0.53 -7.37
N GLY A 52 -0.78 0.96 -8.25
CA GLY A 52 -0.80 2.33 -8.77
C GLY A 52 -0.89 3.35 -7.63
N HIS A 53 -1.85 3.17 -6.73
CA HIS A 53 -2.05 4.04 -5.57
C HIS A 53 -0.84 4.04 -4.62
N PHE A 54 -0.31 2.86 -4.28
CA PHE A 54 0.87 2.75 -3.41
C PHE A 54 2.09 3.46 -4.00
N LEU A 55 2.30 3.33 -5.32
CA LEU A 55 3.40 3.99 -6.02
C LEU A 55 3.24 5.51 -6.06
N GLU A 56 2.02 6.05 -6.21
CA GLU A 56 1.75 7.49 -6.11
C GLU A 56 2.09 8.02 -4.71
N LEU A 57 1.76 7.27 -3.65
CA LEU A 57 2.11 7.64 -2.27
C LEU A 57 3.64 7.59 -2.04
N VAL A 58 4.33 6.59 -2.61
CA VAL A 58 5.80 6.51 -2.59
C VAL A 58 6.42 7.71 -3.31
N ASP A 59 5.97 8.01 -4.53
CA ASP A 59 6.52 9.08 -5.36
C ASP A 59 6.30 10.48 -4.75
N SER A 60 5.20 10.64 -3.99
CA SER A 60 4.90 11.89 -3.26
C SER A 60 5.65 12.03 -1.93
N GLY A 61 6.41 11.01 -1.50
CA GLY A 61 7.07 10.98 -0.18
C GLY A 61 6.07 10.87 0.97
N PHE A 62 4.87 10.34 0.72
CA PHE A 62 3.81 10.22 1.74
C PHE A 62 4.27 9.41 2.95
N TYR A 63 5.02 8.32 2.72
CA TYR A 63 5.46 7.41 3.77
C TYR A 63 6.66 7.89 4.58
N ASP A 64 7.35 8.93 4.12
CA ASP A 64 8.55 9.43 4.77
C ASP A 64 8.23 9.97 6.16
N GLY A 65 8.95 9.48 7.16
CA GLY A 65 8.75 9.82 8.57
C GLY A 65 7.59 9.10 9.26
N LEU A 66 6.81 8.27 8.56
CA LEU A 66 5.78 7.43 9.20
C LEU A 66 6.39 6.21 9.89
N ILE A 67 5.61 5.56 10.74
CA ILE A 67 6.07 4.44 11.56
C ILE A 67 5.35 3.13 11.24
N PHE A 68 5.99 2.03 11.65
CA PHE A 68 5.29 0.79 11.94
C PHE A 68 4.64 0.93 13.32
N HIS A 69 3.35 1.23 13.33
CA HIS A 69 2.60 1.59 14.56
C HIS A 69 1.98 0.36 15.24
N ARG A 70 1.95 -0.80 14.58
CA ARG A 70 1.42 -2.04 15.16
C ARG A 70 2.24 -3.22 14.66
N VAL A 71 2.91 -3.92 15.56
CA VAL A 71 3.72 -5.09 15.22
C VAL A 71 3.37 -6.24 16.15
N ILE A 72 3.19 -7.43 15.57
CA ILE A 72 2.80 -8.63 16.30
C ILE A 72 3.68 -9.78 15.82
N PRO A 73 4.50 -10.39 16.70
CA PRO A 73 5.26 -11.61 16.38
C PRO A 73 4.32 -12.70 15.85
N ASP A 74 4.82 -13.53 14.94
CA ASP A 74 4.09 -14.63 14.31
C ASP A 74 2.80 -14.19 13.58
N PHE A 75 2.71 -12.88 13.25
CA PHE A 75 1.56 -12.36 12.51
C PHE A 75 2.00 -11.33 11.45
N MET A 76 2.22 -10.06 11.81
CA MET A 76 2.52 -9.01 10.81
C MET A 76 3.16 -7.75 11.43
N ALA A 77 3.78 -6.94 10.58
CA ALA A 77 4.18 -5.56 10.83
C ALA A 77 3.31 -4.60 10.04
N GLN A 78 2.52 -3.73 10.70
CA GLN A 78 1.62 -2.76 10.07
C GLN A 78 2.17 -1.34 10.21
N GLY A 79 2.18 -0.60 9.11
CA GLY A 79 2.68 0.77 9.03
C GLY A 79 1.96 1.64 8.01
N GLY A 80 2.51 2.83 7.74
CA GLY A 80 2.06 3.71 6.67
C GLY A 80 0.84 4.59 6.98
N GLY A 81 0.47 4.75 8.28
CA GLY A 81 -0.68 5.58 8.64
C GLY A 81 -0.45 6.54 9.82
N TYR A 82 0.66 6.40 10.54
CA TYR A 82 0.89 7.20 11.75
C TYR A 82 2.29 7.80 11.81
N THR A 83 2.37 9.02 12.35
CA THR A 83 3.64 9.66 12.69
C THR A 83 4.22 9.07 13.99
N PRO A 84 5.50 9.35 14.34
CA PRO A 84 6.09 8.92 15.63
C PRO A 84 5.31 9.40 16.87
N GLY A 85 4.58 10.51 16.75
CA GLY A 85 3.68 11.03 17.81
C GLY A 85 2.29 10.40 17.78
N LEU A 86 2.09 9.31 17.06
CA LEU A 86 0.81 8.58 16.88
C LEU A 86 -0.31 9.47 16.33
N LYS A 87 0.03 10.50 15.58
CA LYS A 87 -0.95 11.29 14.84
C LYS A 87 -1.24 10.57 13.52
N LEU A 88 -2.52 10.32 13.26
CA LEU A 88 -2.98 9.72 12.01
C LEU A 88 -2.64 10.64 10.82
N LYS A 89 -2.12 10.03 9.76
CA LYS A 89 -1.94 10.63 8.42
C LYS A 89 -2.54 9.68 7.41
N GLU A 90 -3.62 10.09 6.79
CA GLU A 90 -4.34 9.29 5.78
C GLU A 90 -4.32 9.98 4.43
N ASP A 91 -4.43 9.21 3.37
CA ASP A 91 -4.84 9.70 2.05
C ASP A 91 -6.37 9.71 2.02
N ASP A 92 -6.97 10.74 1.45
CA ASP A 92 -8.43 10.89 1.39
C ASP A 92 -9.09 9.91 0.40
N ARG A 93 -8.29 9.23 -0.42
CA ARG A 93 -8.76 8.29 -1.43
C ARG A 93 -8.81 6.88 -0.88
N SER A 94 -9.94 6.22 -1.04
CA SER A 94 -10.07 4.78 -0.83
C SER A 94 -9.94 4.03 -2.15
N ILE A 95 -9.35 2.84 -2.11
CA ILE A 95 -9.17 1.99 -3.28
C ILE A 95 -10.07 0.76 -3.23
N PRO A 96 -10.57 0.29 -4.40
CA PRO A 96 -11.30 -0.96 -4.47
C PRO A 96 -10.47 -2.13 -3.95
N ASN A 97 -11.13 -3.06 -3.26
CA ASN A 97 -10.49 -4.27 -2.77
C ASN A 97 -10.20 -5.24 -3.93
N GLU A 98 -8.95 -5.62 -4.11
CA GLU A 98 -8.50 -6.55 -5.14
C GLU A 98 -8.09 -7.92 -4.55
N SER A 99 -8.59 -8.30 -3.35
CA SER A 99 -8.15 -9.53 -2.64
C SER A 99 -8.46 -10.84 -3.37
N GLY A 100 -9.32 -10.83 -4.41
CA GLY A 100 -9.60 -12.00 -5.25
C GLY A 100 -8.58 -12.24 -6.38
N ASN A 101 -7.40 -11.63 -6.32
CA ASN A 101 -6.40 -11.56 -7.38
C ASN A 101 -5.49 -12.80 -7.51
N GLY A 102 -5.74 -13.85 -6.74
CA GLY A 102 -4.97 -15.10 -6.75
C GLY A 102 -3.71 -15.07 -5.86
N LEU A 103 -3.42 -13.96 -5.19
CA LEU A 103 -2.35 -13.87 -4.19
C LEU A 103 -2.89 -14.18 -2.80
N SER A 104 -2.07 -14.83 -1.96
CA SER A 104 -2.40 -15.23 -0.59
C SER A 104 -1.54 -14.48 0.42
N ASN A 105 -2.08 -14.23 1.60
CA ASN A 105 -1.38 -13.63 2.73
C ASN A 105 -0.40 -14.64 3.37
N THR A 106 0.66 -14.98 2.66
CA THR A 106 1.74 -15.83 3.15
C THR A 106 2.90 -15.00 3.69
N ARG A 107 3.81 -15.63 4.45
CA ARG A 107 5.01 -14.97 4.96
C ARG A 107 5.76 -14.24 3.84
N GLY A 108 6.17 -13.01 4.11
CA GLY A 108 6.89 -12.12 3.20
C GLY A 108 6.00 -11.28 2.30
N THR A 109 4.69 -11.54 2.20
CA THR A 109 3.81 -10.72 1.38
C THR A 109 3.45 -9.40 2.05
N ILE A 110 3.24 -8.35 1.22
CA ILE A 110 2.70 -7.06 1.64
C ILE A 110 1.24 -6.96 1.21
N ALA A 111 0.38 -6.50 2.13
CA ALA A 111 -1.06 -6.35 1.88
C ALA A 111 -1.59 -5.02 2.43
N MET A 112 -2.70 -4.53 1.86
CA MET A 112 -3.36 -3.31 2.32
C MET A 112 -4.16 -3.56 3.59
N ALA A 113 -3.94 -2.72 4.60
CA ALA A 113 -4.82 -2.63 5.74
C ALA A 113 -6.13 -1.93 5.37
N ARG A 114 -7.22 -2.26 6.05
CA ARG A 114 -8.55 -1.69 5.85
C ARG A 114 -9.40 -1.76 7.12
N THR A 115 -10.48 -1.01 7.16
CA THR A 115 -11.51 -1.14 8.18
C THR A 115 -12.40 -2.38 7.89
N ASN A 116 -13.53 -2.50 8.55
CA ASN A 116 -14.51 -3.54 8.25
C ASN A 116 -15.16 -3.36 6.86
N GLU A 117 -15.15 -2.14 6.33
CA GLU A 117 -15.64 -1.87 4.98
C GLU A 117 -14.66 -2.43 3.93
N PRO A 118 -15.11 -3.24 2.99
CA PRO A 118 -14.24 -3.93 2.03
C PRO A 118 -13.35 -3.00 1.20
N HIS A 119 -13.89 -1.87 0.78
CA HIS A 119 -13.26 -0.90 -0.12
C HIS A 119 -12.75 0.34 0.61
N SER A 120 -12.23 0.17 1.85
CA SER A 120 -11.76 1.26 2.71
C SER A 120 -10.24 1.36 2.84
N ALA A 121 -9.49 0.55 2.10
CA ALA A 121 -8.03 0.66 2.09
C ALA A 121 -7.61 2.02 1.49
N ASN A 122 -6.65 2.69 2.14
CA ASN A 122 -6.11 3.96 1.66
C ASN A 122 -4.58 3.99 1.63
N SER A 123 -3.90 4.20 2.75
CA SER A 123 -2.43 4.31 2.79
C SER A 123 -1.75 3.22 3.63
N GLN A 124 -2.47 2.65 4.61
CA GLN A 124 -1.87 1.69 5.53
C GLN A 124 -1.66 0.32 4.89
N PHE A 125 -0.52 -0.28 5.17
CA PHE A 125 -0.16 -1.62 4.71
C PHE A 125 0.36 -2.47 5.87
N PHE A 126 0.46 -3.79 5.65
CA PHE A 126 1.18 -4.67 6.56
C PHE A 126 2.01 -5.70 5.78
N ILE A 127 3.10 -6.13 6.40
CA ILE A 127 3.97 -7.21 5.90
C ILE A 127 3.73 -8.44 6.77
N ASN A 128 3.39 -9.55 6.15
CA ASN A 128 3.16 -10.82 6.81
C ASN A 128 4.47 -11.46 7.26
N VAL A 129 4.59 -11.84 8.54
CA VAL A 129 5.76 -12.60 9.05
C VAL A 129 5.46 -14.07 9.28
N ALA A 130 4.24 -14.50 8.99
CA ALA A 130 3.77 -15.88 9.01
C ALA A 130 2.74 -16.09 7.89
N ASP A 131 2.34 -17.33 7.66
CA ASP A 131 1.25 -17.68 6.75
C ASP A 131 -0.09 -17.34 7.39
N ASN A 132 -0.71 -16.27 6.90
CA ASN A 132 -1.94 -15.68 7.41
C ASN A 132 -3.13 -15.92 6.48
N GLN A 133 -3.29 -17.12 5.94
CA GLN A 133 -4.35 -17.46 4.98
C GLN A 133 -5.78 -17.16 5.48
N ARG A 134 -5.97 -17.01 6.81
CA ARG A 134 -7.24 -16.51 7.37
C ARG A 134 -7.61 -15.10 6.92
N LEU A 135 -6.65 -14.34 6.39
CA LEU A 135 -6.83 -12.98 5.85
C LEU A 135 -7.20 -13.01 4.36
N ASP A 136 -7.14 -14.15 3.71
CA ASP A 136 -7.52 -14.31 2.31
C ASP A 136 -9.04 -14.22 2.13
N PRO A 137 -9.53 -13.87 0.94
CA PRO A 137 -10.96 -13.88 0.65
C PRO A 137 -11.48 -15.33 0.75
N LYS A 138 -12.64 -15.49 1.38
CA LYS A 138 -13.29 -16.80 1.42
C LYS A 138 -13.96 -17.09 0.09
N LYS A 139 -14.05 -18.36 -0.28
CA LYS A 139 -14.63 -18.80 -1.58
C LYS A 139 -16.13 -18.52 -1.73
N ASP A 140 -16.84 -18.10 -0.67
CA ASP A 140 -18.26 -17.81 -0.72
C ASP A 140 -18.49 -16.31 -1.03
N PRO A 141 -18.93 -15.96 -2.26
CA PRO A 141 -19.13 -14.57 -2.67
C PRO A 141 -20.38 -13.93 -2.06
N ILE A 142 -21.22 -14.69 -1.33
CA ILE A 142 -22.59 -14.26 -0.99
C ILE A 142 -22.64 -13.31 0.20
N ARG A 143 -21.59 -13.13 1.00
CA ARG A 143 -21.64 -12.27 2.20
C ARG A 143 -20.32 -11.59 2.54
N GLY A 144 -19.76 -10.80 1.61
CA GLY A 144 -18.68 -9.89 1.99
C GLY A 144 -17.45 -10.59 2.60
N SER A 145 -17.09 -11.75 2.07
CA SER A 145 -15.89 -12.49 2.48
C SER A 145 -14.62 -11.95 1.84
N TRP A 146 -14.57 -10.60 1.71
CA TRP A 146 -13.42 -9.89 1.22
C TRP A 146 -12.22 -10.10 2.16
N GLY A 147 -11.10 -10.49 1.58
CA GLY A 147 -9.82 -10.57 2.27
C GLY A 147 -9.10 -9.21 2.33
N TYR A 148 -7.82 -9.30 2.61
CA TYR A 148 -6.88 -8.19 2.52
C TYR A 148 -6.10 -8.32 1.22
N THR A 149 -6.04 -7.26 0.42
CA THR A 149 -5.39 -7.27 -0.89
C THR A 149 -3.89 -7.41 -0.76
N VAL A 150 -3.37 -8.59 -1.06
CA VAL A 150 -1.92 -8.78 -1.29
C VAL A 150 -1.56 -8.14 -2.62
N PHE A 151 -0.52 -7.30 -2.63
CA PHE A 151 -0.10 -6.56 -3.82
C PHE A 151 1.40 -6.64 -4.12
N GLY A 152 2.15 -7.42 -3.34
CA GLY A 152 3.58 -7.61 -3.52
C GLY A 152 4.19 -8.50 -2.46
N GLN A 153 5.52 -8.54 -2.45
CA GLN A 153 6.31 -9.33 -1.50
C GLN A 153 7.63 -8.65 -1.19
N VAL A 154 8.19 -8.98 -0.04
CA VAL A 154 9.57 -8.65 0.34
C VAL A 154 10.51 -9.57 -0.44
N ILE A 155 11.46 -8.99 -1.16
CA ILE A 155 12.50 -9.74 -1.89
C ILE A 155 13.88 -9.60 -1.24
N GLU A 156 14.10 -8.52 -0.46
CA GLU A 156 15.29 -8.31 0.37
C GLU A 156 14.89 -7.69 1.70
N GLY A 157 15.58 -8.03 2.79
CA GLY A 157 15.36 -7.44 4.11
C GLY A 157 14.25 -8.12 4.92
N MET A 158 13.92 -9.39 4.65
CA MET A 158 12.92 -10.10 5.47
C MET A 158 13.40 -10.27 6.93
N GLU A 159 14.71 -10.36 7.17
CA GLU A 159 15.33 -10.36 8.49
C GLU A 159 15.12 -9.02 9.23
N VAL A 160 15.04 -7.91 8.48
CA VAL A 160 14.68 -6.59 9.04
C VAL A 160 13.23 -6.59 9.51
N VAL A 161 12.31 -7.18 8.72
CA VAL A 161 10.90 -7.30 9.13
C VAL A 161 10.77 -8.18 10.37
N ASP A 162 11.52 -9.29 10.46
CA ASP A 162 11.55 -10.14 11.65
C ASP A 162 12.07 -9.40 12.89
N LYS A 163 13.09 -8.57 12.71
CA LYS A 163 13.59 -7.68 13.76
C LYS A 163 12.51 -6.68 14.21
N ILE A 164 11.80 -6.07 13.26
CA ILE A 164 10.71 -5.12 13.53
C ILE A 164 9.62 -5.76 14.41
N VAL A 165 9.19 -6.99 14.14
CA VAL A 165 8.15 -7.64 14.95
C VAL A 165 8.64 -8.19 16.27
N SER A 166 9.95 -8.27 16.48
CA SER A 166 10.57 -8.79 17.72
C SER A 166 10.81 -7.72 18.78
N VAL A 167 10.61 -6.42 18.46
CA VAL A 167 10.86 -5.35 19.42
C VAL A 167 9.85 -5.37 20.57
N GLN A 168 10.22 -4.75 21.68
CA GLN A 168 9.31 -4.57 22.81
C GLN A 168 8.12 -3.67 22.40
N THR A 169 6.90 -4.13 22.66
CA THR A 169 5.66 -3.40 22.38
C THR A 169 4.88 -3.13 23.67
N GLY A 170 3.97 -2.16 23.60
CA GLY A 170 3.08 -1.81 24.70
C GLY A 170 1.92 -0.92 24.25
N PRO A 171 1.07 -0.49 25.19
CA PRO A 171 0.04 0.51 24.94
C PRO A 171 0.67 1.88 24.71
N GLN A 172 0.23 2.61 23.69
CA GLN A 172 0.62 4.00 23.45
C GLN A 172 -0.53 4.76 22.77
N GLY A 173 -0.77 6.01 23.19
CA GLY A 173 -1.85 6.84 22.66
C GLY A 173 -3.20 6.14 22.78
N GLU A 174 -3.91 6.01 21.68
CA GLU A 174 -5.21 5.33 21.60
C GLU A 174 -5.09 3.79 21.45
N PHE A 175 -3.87 3.28 21.25
CA PHE A 175 -3.63 1.86 21.06
C PHE A 175 -3.44 1.15 22.39
N ALA A 176 -4.27 0.14 22.67
CA ALA A 176 -4.22 -0.62 23.93
C ALA A 176 -3.00 -1.56 24.03
N LYS A 177 -2.33 -1.87 22.90
CA LYS A 177 -1.20 -2.81 22.80
C LYS A 177 -0.53 -2.78 21.43
N ASP A 178 0.52 -3.56 21.29
CA ASP A 178 1.19 -3.90 20.03
C ASP A 178 1.93 -2.71 19.35
N VAL A 179 2.07 -1.56 20.03
CA VAL A 179 2.84 -0.42 19.52
C VAL A 179 4.31 -0.57 19.96
N PRO A 180 5.30 -0.48 19.06
CA PRO A 180 6.70 -0.47 19.43
C PRO A 180 7.00 0.63 20.45
N VAL A 181 7.65 0.28 21.58
CA VAL A 181 8.03 1.25 22.64
C VAL A 181 8.95 2.34 22.08
N ILE A 182 9.87 1.94 21.19
CA ILE A 182 10.69 2.88 20.43
C ILE A 182 10.15 2.89 19.01
N PRO A 183 9.74 4.06 18.48
CA PRO A 183 9.14 4.15 17.15
C PRO A 183 10.06 3.61 16.06
N ILE A 184 9.55 2.72 15.21
CA ILE A 184 10.24 2.22 14.04
C ILE A 184 9.83 3.06 12.84
N ILE A 185 10.77 3.85 12.34
CA ILE A 185 10.51 4.91 11.37
C ILE A 185 10.83 4.42 9.96
N ILE A 186 9.94 4.65 9.02
CA ILE A 186 10.21 4.63 7.57
C ILE A 186 10.88 5.97 7.26
N LYS A 187 12.22 5.97 7.16
CA LYS A 187 13.00 7.19 6.88
C LYS A 187 12.71 7.71 5.49
N LYS A 188 12.57 6.77 4.53
CA LYS A 188 12.28 7.07 3.13
C LYS A 188 11.63 5.86 2.46
N ALA A 189 10.67 6.13 1.58
CA ALA A 189 10.16 5.17 0.61
C ALA A 189 10.48 5.68 -0.80
N SER A 190 11.08 4.87 -1.66
CA SER A 190 11.46 5.28 -3.01
C SER A 190 11.37 4.13 -4.01
N ARG A 191 11.16 4.48 -5.30
CA ARG A 191 11.31 3.51 -6.39
C ARG A 191 12.71 2.91 -6.34
N TYR A 192 12.82 1.63 -6.60
CA TYR A 192 14.07 0.90 -6.60
C TYR A 192 14.32 0.26 -7.95
N THR A 193 15.57 0.31 -8.42
CA THR A 193 16.04 -0.36 -9.64
C THR A 193 17.30 -1.15 -9.28
N PHE A 194 17.39 -2.38 -9.74
CA PHE A 194 18.62 -3.17 -9.61
C PHE A 194 19.69 -2.58 -10.53
N GLU A 195 20.88 -2.40 -10.04
CA GLU A 195 22.08 -2.02 -10.80
C GLU A 195 22.64 -3.20 -11.61
#